data_8fb9cb47ee67bc4a0de24ec4d6befa8e
#
_entry.id   8fb9cb47ee67bc4a0de24ec4d6befa8e
#
_cell.length_a   1.000
_cell.length_b   1.000
_cell.length_c   1.000
_cell.angle_alpha   90.00
_cell.angle_beta   90.00
_cell.angle_gamma   90.00
#
_symmetry.space_group_name_H-M   'P 1'
#
loop_
_entity.id
_entity.type
_entity.pdbx_description
1 polymer ?
#
loop_
_entity_poly.entity_id
_entity_poly.type
_entity_poly.pdbx_seq_one_letter_code
_entity_poly.pdbx_strand_id
1 'polypeptide(L)'
;MDKGISSLFKVSIDFDQSHLFFPKLVTWFLLFQLVVIFLVYGIPYIRDVRNGKRPSPFSGRQRDNLRFFGTIVLTIVYFLSMDYVGEYFPNTGLGFLFTSIVFIFVLSLLYVHRIDRHKMLVLSLNALIAPSVAWFVLARLFNITLP
;
A
#
# COMPACT_ATOMS: atom_id res chain seq x y z
N MET A 1 -42.73 15.71 16.46
CA MET A 1 -41.96 14.46 16.57
C MET A 1 -40.94 14.35 15.44
N ASP A 2 -40.09 15.38 15.20
CA ASP A 2 -39.11 15.42 14.07
C ASP A 2 -37.68 15.81 14.50
N LYS A 3 -37.25 15.35 15.69
CA LYS A 3 -35.90 15.65 16.19
C LYS A 3 -34.89 14.51 16.05
N GLY A 4 -35.28 13.36 15.49
CA GLY A 4 -34.44 12.14 15.48
C GLY A 4 -33.55 11.95 14.27
N ILE A 5 -33.97 12.42 13.09
CA ILE A 5 -33.26 12.11 11.83
C ILE A 5 -32.33 13.24 11.39
N SER A 6 -32.68 14.47 11.69
CA SER A 6 -31.85 15.65 11.35
C SER A 6 -30.57 15.76 12.20
N SER A 7 -30.51 15.11 13.37
CA SER A 7 -29.29 15.06 14.19
C SER A 7 -28.22 14.11 13.65
N LEU A 8 -28.63 13.09 12.87
CA LEU A 8 -27.71 12.13 12.26
C LEU A 8 -26.97 12.73 11.05
N PHE A 9 -27.51 13.79 10.45
CA PHE A 9 -26.91 14.49 9.30
C PHE A 9 -26.22 15.82 9.65
N LYS A 10 -26.23 16.21 10.94
CA LYS A 10 -25.37 17.31 11.40
C LYS A 10 -23.93 16.84 11.52
N VAL A 11 -23.27 16.63 10.39
CA VAL A 11 -21.82 16.58 10.32
C VAL A 11 -21.34 18.01 10.54
N SER A 12 -21.06 18.41 11.75
CA SER A 12 -20.28 19.60 12.03
C SER A 12 -18.85 19.32 11.58
N ILE A 13 -18.50 19.74 10.38
CA ILE A 13 -17.12 19.70 9.89
C ILE A 13 -16.37 20.76 10.68
N ASP A 14 -15.71 20.34 11.75
CA ASP A 14 -14.78 21.18 12.47
C ASP A 14 -13.56 21.33 11.55
N PHE A 15 -13.36 22.51 10.99
CA PHE A 15 -12.27 22.79 10.06
C PHE A 15 -10.88 22.57 10.66
N ASP A 16 -10.76 22.65 11.98
CA ASP A 16 -9.52 22.34 12.70
C ASP A 16 -9.15 20.85 12.66
N GLN A 17 -10.08 19.93 12.39
CA GLN A 17 -9.84 18.49 12.30
C GLN A 17 -9.98 17.92 10.87
N SER A 18 -10.16 18.79 9.88
CA SER A 18 -10.35 18.36 8.49
C SER A 18 -9.14 17.57 7.95
N HIS A 19 -7.93 17.89 8.41
CA HIS A 19 -6.70 17.17 8.06
C HIS A 19 -6.64 15.74 8.63
N LEU A 20 -7.41 15.43 9.69
CA LEU A 20 -7.49 14.10 10.30
C LEU A 20 -8.63 13.25 9.70
N PHE A 21 -9.57 13.87 9.00
CA PHE A 21 -10.73 13.17 8.45
C PHE A 21 -10.32 12.16 7.38
N PHE A 22 -9.49 12.57 6.43
CA PHE A 22 -9.01 11.70 5.37
C PHE A 22 -8.18 10.51 5.89
N PRO A 23 -7.16 10.69 6.76
CA PRO A 23 -6.45 9.58 7.38
C PRO A 23 -7.36 8.61 8.14
N LYS A 24 -8.34 9.12 8.90
CA LYS A 24 -9.32 8.27 9.60
C LYS A 24 -10.14 7.44 8.63
N LEU A 25 -10.66 8.05 7.57
CA LEU A 25 -11.44 7.35 6.55
C LEU A 25 -10.64 6.23 5.89
N VAL A 26 -9.39 6.53 5.50
CA VAL A 26 -8.48 5.54 4.90
C VAL A 26 -8.18 4.42 5.89
N THR A 27 -7.93 4.74 7.17
CA THR A 27 -7.67 3.73 8.20
C THR A 27 -8.86 2.79 8.39
N TRP A 28 -10.08 3.33 8.46
CA TRP A 28 -11.29 2.53 8.55
C TRP A 28 -11.50 1.63 7.33
N PHE A 29 -11.23 2.16 6.14
CA PHE A 29 -11.32 1.38 4.90
C PHE A 29 -10.30 0.24 4.85
N LEU A 30 -9.06 0.51 5.27
CA LEU A 30 -8.01 -0.51 5.36
C LEU A 30 -8.34 -1.58 6.41
N LEU A 31 -8.87 -1.19 7.58
CA LEU A 31 -9.32 -2.12 8.60
C LEU A 31 -10.46 -3.00 8.08
N PHE A 32 -11.43 -2.41 7.39
CA PHE A 32 -12.50 -3.16 6.76
C PHE A 32 -11.98 -4.19 5.75
N GLN A 33 -11.07 -3.77 4.86
CA GLN A 33 -10.43 -4.69 3.91
C GLN A 33 -9.65 -5.81 4.61
N LEU A 34 -8.91 -5.48 5.68
CA LEU A 34 -8.16 -6.46 6.46
C LEU A 34 -9.11 -7.51 7.06
N VAL A 35 -10.23 -7.09 7.64
CA VAL A 35 -11.25 -7.99 8.19
C VAL A 35 -11.82 -8.89 7.09
N VAL A 36 -12.18 -8.34 5.93
CA VAL A 36 -12.70 -9.11 4.79
C VAL A 36 -11.68 -10.15 4.32
N ILE A 37 -10.42 -9.77 4.14
CA ILE A 37 -9.32 -10.68 3.75
C ILE A 37 -9.16 -11.78 4.81
N PHE A 38 -9.17 -11.43 6.08
CA PHE A 38 -9.05 -12.39 7.17
C PHE A 38 -10.21 -13.39 7.19
N LEU A 39 -11.44 -12.94 7.00
CA LEU A 39 -12.61 -13.81 6.96
C LEU A 39 -12.59 -14.74 5.73
N VAL A 40 -12.27 -14.19 4.56
CA VAL A 40 -12.34 -14.94 3.30
C VAL A 40 -11.16 -15.90 3.12
N TYR A 41 -9.95 -15.47 3.51
CA TYR A 41 -8.73 -16.24 3.29
C TYR A 41 -8.09 -16.75 4.58
N GLY A 42 -8.12 -15.98 5.67
CA GLY A 42 -7.47 -16.33 6.93
C GLY A 42 -8.17 -17.50 7.62
N ILE A 43 -9.47 -17.46 7.77
CA ILE A 43 -10.24 -18.52 8.46
C ILE A 43 -10.12 -19.87 7.72
N PRO A 44 -10.35 -19.97 6.40
CA PRO A 44 -10.17 -21.23 5.67
C PRO A 44 -8.73 -21.74 5.76
N TYR A 45 -7.74 -20.82 5.66
CA TYR A 45 -6.33 -21.19 5.78
C TYR A 45 -5.99 -21.78 7.15
N ILE A 46 -6.41 -21.15 8.24
CA ILE A 46 -6.20 -21.64 9.61
C ILE A 46 -6.87 -23.01 9.80
N ARG A 47 -8.09 -23.18 9.25
CA ARG A 47 -8.80 -24.46 9.30
C ARG A 47 -8.06 -25.57 8.54
N ASP A 48 -7.52 -25.26 7.35
CA ASP A 48 -6.77 -26.21 6.53
C ASP A 48 -5.44 -26.61 7.19
N VAL A 49 -4.74 -25.66 7.81
CA VAL A 49 -3.52 -25.91 8.58
C VAL A 49 -3.83 -26.79 9.81
N ARG A 50 -4.89 -26.48 10.55
CA ARG A 50 -5.31 -27.27 11.71
C ARG A 50 -5.71 -28.70 11.34
N ASN A 51 -6.29 -28.90 10.18
CA ASN A 51 -6.70 -30.21 9.65
C ASN A 51 -5.54 -30.96 8.97
N GLY A 52 -4.30 -30.44 9.01
CA GLY A 52 -3.13 -31.06 8.40
C GLY A 52 -3.12 -31.04 6.86
N LYS A 53 -4.05 -30.36 6.21
CA LYS A 53 -4.16 -30.28 4.75
C LYS A 53 -3.15 -29.33 4.13
N ARG A 54 -2.62 -28.38 4.91
CA ARG A 54 -1.61 -27.40 4.46
C ARG A 54 -0.49 -27.27 5.49
N PRO A 55 0.75 -27.06 5.05
CA PRO A 55 1.86 -26.78 5.97
C PRO A 55 1.64 -25.46 6.70
N SER A 56 2.12 -25.38 7.95
CA SER A 56 2.11 -24.15 8.73
C SER A 56 2.83 -23.01 7.98
N PRO A 57 2.38 -21.74 8.11
CA PRO A 57 3.01 -20.60 7.46
C PRO A 57 4.47 -20.40 7.89
N PHE A 58 4.84 -20.91 9.08
CA PHE A 58 6.20 -20.87 9.60
C PHE A 58 7.02 -22.13 9.27
N SER A 59 6.40 -23.18 8.71
CA SER A 59 7.09 -24.37 8.19
C SER A 59 7.65 -24.07 6.79
N GLY A 60 8.45 -23.00 6.72
CA GLY A 60 8.71 -22.29 5.51
C GLY A 60 9.60 -22.99 4.51
N ARG A 61 9.20 -23.00 3.28
CA ARG A 61 10.09 -23.02 2.14
C ARG A 61 11.05 -21.83 2.26
N GLN A 62 12.33 -22.12 2.31
CA GLN A 62 13.42 -21.12 2.42
C GLN A 62 13.28 -19.93 1.45
N ARG A 63 12.57 -20.12 0.34
CA ARG A 63 12.28 -19.13 -0.69
C ARG A 63 11.23 -18.08 -0.27
N ASP A 64 10.28 -18.47 0.56
CA ASP A 64 9.22 -17.56 1.01
C ASP A 64 9.72 -16.64 2.11
N ASN A 65 10.65 -17.15 2.95
CA ASN A 65 11.33 -16.34 3.96
C ASN A 65 12.19 -15.23 3.31
N LEU A 66 12.91 -15.56 2.24
CA LEU A 66 13.74 -14.55 1.53
C LEU A 66 12.89 -13.44 0.92
N ARG A 67 11.72 -13.79 0.37
CA ARG A 67 10.77 -12.80 -0.16
C ARG A 67 10.18 -11.96 0.96
N PHE A 68 9.81 -12.58 2.07
CA PHE A 68 9.23 -11.88 3.21
C PHE A 68 10.24 -10.87 3.81
N PHE A 69 11.45 -11.33 4.16
CA PHE A 69 12.48 -10.44 4.69
C PHE A 69 12.95 -9.41 3.65
N GLY A 70 13.08 -9.82 2.40
CA GLY A 70 13.43 -8.92 1.29
C GLY A 70 12.41 -7.79 1.12
N THR A 71 11.11 -8.10 1.25
CA THR A 71 10.07 -7.07 1.19
C THR A 71 10.17 -6.10 2.36
N ILE A 72 10.40 -6.59 3.58
CA ILE A 72 10.55 -5.72 4.76
C ILE A 72 11.74 -4.77 4.59
N VAL A 73 12.91 -5.32 4.24
CA VAL A 73 14.12 -4.53 4.01
C VAL A 73 13.90 -3.51 2.89
N LEU A 74 13.32 -3.94 1.78
CA LEU A 74 13.03 -3.05 0.65
C LEU A 74 12.06 -1.93 1.03
N THR A 75 11.06 -2.21 1.86
CA THR A 75 10.12 -1.21 2.37
C THR A 75 10.81 -0.19 3.28
N ILE A 76 11.70 -0.63 4.17
CA ILE A 76 12.48 0.28 5.01
C ILE A 76 13.38 1.19 4.15
N VAL A 77 14.09 0.59 3.20
CA VAL A 77 14.95 1.34 2.26
C VAL A 77 14.12 2.33 1.44
N TYR A 78 12.92 1.96 1.02
CA TYR A 78 12.01 2.84 0.29
C TYR A 78 11.66 4.10 1.09
N PHE A 79 11.23 3.95 2.34
CA PHE A 79 10.87 5.12 3.17
C PHE A 79 12.08 6.02 3.46
N LEU A 80 13.24 5.43 3.76
CA LEU A 80 14.46 6.20 3.99
C LEU A 80 14.91 6.93 2.72
N SER A 81 14.85 6.27 1.56
CA SER A 81 15.23 6.90 0.29
C SER A 81 14.22 7.97 -0.15
N MET A 82 12.94 7.78 0.13
CA MET A 82 11.89 8.75 -0.18
C MET A 82 12.10 10.05 0.60
N ASP A 83 12.43 9.96 1.89
CA ASP A 83 12.73 11.10 2.74
C ASP A 83 13.98 11.84 2.22
N TYR A 84 15.05 11.11 2.01
CA TYR A 84 16.31 11.67 1.51
C TYR A 84 16.19 12.33 0.13
N VAL A 85 15.50 11.69 -0.83
CA VAL A 85 15.30 12.25 -2.17
C VAL A 85 14.30 13.41 -2.14
N GLY A 86 13.30 13.37 -1.23
CA GLY A 86 12.34 14.46 -1.01
C GLY A 86 13.01 15.78 -0.61
N GLU A 87 14.10 15.73 0.16
CA GLU A 87 14.88 16.92 0.53
C GLU A 87 15.47 17.66 -0.67
N TYR A 88 15.82 16.96 -1.77
CA TYR A 88 16.33 17.58 -2.98
C TYR A 88 15.24 18.23 -3.85
N PHE A 89 13.99 17.79 -3.71
CA PHE A 89 12.86 18.28 -4.51
C PHE A 89 11.69 18.70 -3.63
N PRO A 90 11.85 19.68 -2.74
CA PRO A 90 10.83 20.05 -1.77
C PRO A 90 9.54 20.52 -2.48
N ASN A 91 8.39 20.08 -1.97
CA ASN A 91 7.05 20.46 -2.41
C ASN A 91 6.66 20.06 -3.86
N THR A 92 7.46 19.23 -4.53
CA THR A 92 7.16 18.78 -5.90
C THR A 92 6.54 17.39 -5.94
N GLY A 93 6.76 16.58 -4.89
CA GLY A 93 6.39 15.17 -4.85
C GLY A 93 7.20 14.29 -5.79
N LEU A 94 8.30 14.82 -6.37
CA LEU A 94 9.18 14.04 -7.26
C LEU A 94 9.98 12.99 -6.48
N GLY A 95 10.29 13.25 -5.21
CA GLY A 95 10.91 12.28 -4.32
C GLY A 95 10.07 11.02 -4.23
N PHE A 96 8.79 11.16 -3.94
CA PHE A 96 7.82 10.05 -3.97
C PHE A 96 7.79 9.35 -5.33
N LEU A 97 7.71 10.09 -6.44
CA LEU A 97 7.60 9.52 -7.77
C LEU A 97 8.80 8.63 -8.12
N PHE A 98 10.03 9.16 -8.02
CA PHE A 98 11.24 8.43 -8.40
C PHE A 98 11.50 7.22 -7.51
N THR A 99 11.37 7.37 -6.20
CA THR A 99 11.59 6.26 -5.26
C THR A 99 10.55 5.17 -5.41
N SER A 100 9.28 5.54 -5.69
CA SER A 100 8.20 4.57 -5.92
C SER A 100 8.38 3.77 -7.21
N ILE A 101 8.87 4.39 -8.29
CA ILE A 101 9.19 3.68 -9.55
C ILE A 101 10.24 2.60 -9.28
N VAL A 102 11.34 2.96 -8.62
CA VAL A 102 12.41 2.01 -8.30
C VAL A 102 11.92 0.93 -7.36
N PHE A 103 11.17 1.30 -6.32
CA PHE A 103 10.61 0.36 -5.34
C PHE A 103 9.70 -0.68 -5.99
N ILE A 104 8.72 -0.25 -6.79
CA ILE A 104 7.77 -1.17 -7.45
C ILE A 104 8.50 -2.07 -8.44
N PHE A 105 9.50 -1.55 -9.16
CA PHE A 105 10.30 -2.35 -10.09
C PHE A 105 11.08 -3.43 -9.35
N VAL A 106 11.84 -3.08 -8.31
CA VAL A 106 12.64 -4.04 -7.52
C VAL A 106 11.74 -5.04 -6.79
N LEU A 107 10.63 -4.57 -6.23
CA LEU A 107 9.64 -5.45 -5.59
C LEU A 107 9.07 -6.47 -6.58
N SER A 108 8.74 -6.02 -7.78
CA SER A 108 8.23 -6.90 -8.84
C SER A 108 9.27 -7.95 -9.26
N LEU A 109 10.55 -7.59 -9.32
CA LEU A 109 11.64 -8.53 -9.59
C LEU A 109 11.79 -9.57 -8.48
N LEU A 110 11.60 -9.19 -7.22
CA LEU A 110 11.69 -10.11 -6.07
C LEU A 110 10.63 -11.21 -6.14
N TYR A 111 9.45 -10.90 -6.66
CA TYR A 111 8.33 -11.84 -6.74
C TYR A 111 8.23 -12.60 -8.06
N VAL A 112 8.87 -12.14 -9.13
CA VAL A 112 8.84 -12.84 -10.40
C VAL A 112 9.63 -14.15 -10.35
N HIS A 113 9.03 -15.25 -10.83
CA HIS A 113 9.65 -16.58 -10.76
C HIS A 113 10.52 -16.90 -11.97
N ARG A 114 10.17 -16.38 -13.14
CA ARG A 114 10.91 -16.53 -14.40
C ARG A 114 10.85 -15.21 -15.15
N ILE A 115 12.02 -14.66 -15.41
CA ILE A 115 12.16 -13.41 -16.15
C ILE A 115 12.11 -13.76 -17.64
N ASP A 116 11.11 -13.24 -18.33
CA ASP A 116 10.98 -13.27 -19.76
C ASP A 116 10.91 -11.84 -20.29
N ARG A 117 11.32 -11.59 -21.53
CA ARG A 117 11.36 -10.23 -22.11
C ARG A 117 9.99 -9.54 -22.04
N HIS A 118 8.93 -10.25 -22.35
CA HIS A 118 7.58 -9.72 -22.26
C HIS A 118 7.19 -9.35 -20.81
N LYS A 119 7.50 -10.21 -19.85
CA LYS A 119 7.25 -9.94 -18.42
C LYS A 119 8.05 -8.74 -17.93
N MET A 120 9.32 -8.64 -18.32
CA MET A 120 10.17 -7.51 -17.97
C MET A 120 9.58 -6.19 -18.47
N LEU A 121 9.08 -6.16 -19.71
CA LEU A 121 8.43 -4.98 -20.29
C LEU A 121 7.16 -4.61 -19.49
N VAL A 122 6.32 -5.59 -19.17
CA VAL A 122 5.10 -5.37 -18.37
C VAL A 122 5.42 -4.84 -16.96
N LEU A 123 6.44 -5.42 -16.30
CA LEU A 123 6.88 -4.97 -14.96
C LEU A 123 7.40 -3.54 -15.00
N SER A 124 8.24 -3.20 -16.00
CA SER A 124 8.77 -1.85 -16.18
C SER A 124 7.66 -0.84 -16.46
N LEU A 125 6.71 -1.20 -17.31
CA LEU A 125 5.57 -0.36 -17.64
C LEU A 125 4.68 -0.12 -16.42
N ASN A 126 4.37 -1.18 -15.67
CA ASN A 126 3.61 -1.06 -14.43
C ASN A 126 4.32 -0.21 -13.36
N ALA A 127 5.63 -0.41 -13.20
CA ALA A 127 6.44 0.36 -12.27
C ALA A 127 6.50 1.86 -12.64
N LEU A 128 6.37 2.18 -13.92
CA LEU A 128 6.34 3.57 -14.39
C LEU A 128 4.93 4.18 -14.26
N ILE A 129 3.91 3.47 -14.73
CA ILE A 129 2.54 4.01 -14.80
C ILE A 129 1.92 4.16 -13.42
N ALA A 130 2.00 3.15 -12.55
CA ALA A 130 1.30 3.18 -11.27
C ALA A 130 1.75 4.34 -10.36
N PRO A 131 3.05 4.59 -10.11
CA PRO A 131 3.47 5.75 -9.32
C PRO A 131 3.18 7.08 -10.01
N SER A 132 3.29 7.15 -11.35
CA SER A 132 3.01 8.37 -12.10
C SER A 132 1.54 8.79 -11.98
N VAL A 133 0.62 7.83 -12.08
CA VAL A 133 -0.82 8.07 -11.87
C VAL A 133 -1.07 8.49 -10.42
N ALA A 134 -0.49 7.77 -9.44
CA ALA A 134 -0.64 8.12 -8.03
C ALA A 134 -0.10 9.53 -7.73
N TRP A 135 1.09 9.86 -8.21
CA TRP A 135 1.66 11.19 -8.09
C TRP A 135 0.78 12.27 -8.71
N PHE A 136 0.29 12.04 -9.94
CA PHE A 136 -0.57 13.00 -10.62
C PHE A 136 -1.87 13.25 -9.85
N VAL A 137 -2.50 12.19 -9.37
CA VAL A 137 -3.75 12.28 -8.59
C VAL A 137 -3.50 13.01 -7.27
N LEU A 138 -2.48 12.59 -6.51
CA LEU A 138 -2.23 13.16 -5.18
C LEU A 138 -1.67 14.58 -5.25
N ALA A 139 -0.65 14.83 -6.08
CA ALA A 139 0.02 16.13 -6.15
C ALA A 139 -0.77 17.16 -6.95
N ARG A 140 -1.44 16.76 -8.06
CA ARG A 140 -2.10 17.69 -8.97
C ARG A 140 -3.59 17.78 -8.74
N LEU A 141 -4.28 16.67 -8.49
CA LEU A 141 -5.73 16.67 -8.33
C LEU A 141 -6.12 17.04 -6.89
N PHE A 142 -5.44 16.47 -5.90
CA PHE A 142 -5.75 16.73 -4.50
C PHE A 142 -4.87 17.80 -3.85
N ASN A 143 -3.87 18.33 -4.54
CA ASN A 143 -2.93 19.33 -4.01
C ASN A 143 -2.27 18.91 -2.67
N ILE A 144 -2.02 17.61 -2.50
CA ILE A 144 -1.35 17.08 -1.31
C ILE A 144 0.15 17.28 -1.49
N THR A 145 0.79 17.91 -0.50
CA THR A 145 2.26 18.01 -0.46
C THR A 145 2.84 16.62 -0.20
N LEU A 146 3.52 16.08 -1.20
CA LEU A 146 4.25 14.82 -1.11
C LEU A 146 5.74 15.13 -0.88
N PRO A 147 6.47 14.24 -0.17
CA PRO A 147 7.91 14.35 -0.01
C PRO A 147 8.67 14.20 -1.31
#